data_2e7c0e51857747b40a2252805692617c
#
_entry.id   2e7c0e51857747b40a2252805692617c
#
_cell.length_a   1.000
_cell.length_b   1.000
_cell.length_c   1.000
_cell.angle_alpha   90.00
_cell.angle_beta   90.00
_cell.angle_gamma   90.00
#
_symmetry.space_group_name_H-M   'P 1'
#
loop_
_entity.id
_entity.type
_entity.pdbx_description
1 polymer ?
#
loop_
_entity_poly.entity_id
_entity_poly.type
_entity_poly.pdbx_seq_one_letter_code
_entity_poly.pdbx_strand_id
1 'polypeptide(L)'
;MRRNQTNQISPLFTVVIMKRTQDNLVLTQKHPAWLDAEISNSAFNEDLFQIILFYVIYSPCPKYSTQGRTLQYYKWNDKPWKTNRYLKDKLNGDLFRGKNKYFRAVSQISQLAESFRKSELEKCFYSHRETERVAFLNCENNEYISLFHHIRCALAHGRIAMYEDAENHDIIFVMENGCEKGKDFLVKARMVLRKSTLLRWIKIITDGPQEPEKDYRREVFQALLKN
;
A
#
# COMPACT_ATOMS: atom_id res chain seq x y z
N MET A 1 -31.80 11.21 -46.12
CA MET A 1 -30.60 10.46 -45.74
C MET A 1 -29.61 11.40 -45.06
N ARG A 2 -29.54 11.42 -43.72
CA ARG A 2 -28.53 12.17 -42.96
C ARG A 2 -27.58 11.14 -42.35
N ARG A 3 -26.31 11.18 -42.74
CA ARG A 3 -25.25 10.33 -42.16
C ARG A 3 -24.86 10.90 -40.80
N ASN A 4 -25.05 10.13 -39.75
CA ASN A 4 -24.48 10.40 -38.46
C ASN A 4 -22.97 10.09 -38.52
N GLN A 5 -22.14 11.12 -38.39
CA GLN A 5 -20.72 10.96 -38.12
C GLN A 5 -20.56 10.77 -36.62
N THR A 6 -20.25 9.56 -36.23
CA THR A 6 -19.76 9.24 -34.87
C THR A 6 -18.34 9.77 -34.78
N ASN A 7 -18.15 10.83 -34.02
CA ASN A 7 -16.83 11.30 -33.59
C ASN A 7 -16.23 10.25 -32.63
N GLN A 8 -15.34 9.44 -33.16
CA GLN A 8 -14.41 8.66 -32.34
C GLN A 8 -13.39 9.63 -31.72
N ILE A 9 -13.55 9.91 -30.44
CA ILE A 9 -12.52 10.58 -29.64
C ILE A 9 -11.42 9.55 -29.40
N SER A 10 -10.30 9.67 -30.11
CA SER A 10 -9.09 8.92 -29.84
C SER A 10 -8.60 9.32 -28.44
N PRO A 11 -8.32 8.36 -27.55
CA PRO A 11 -7.68 8.68 -26.29
C PRO A 11 -6.26 9.19 -26.59
N LEU A 12 -6.04 10.47 -26.38
CA LEU A 12 -4.72 11.08 -26.36
C LEU A 12 -3.94 10.42 -25.21
N PHE A 13 -3.06 9.48 -25.53
CA PHE A 13 -2.06 8.94 -24.61
C PHE A 13 -1.14 10.08 -24.20
N THR A 14 -1.44 10.70 -23.08
CA THR A 14 -0.50 11.61 -22.43
C THR A 14 0.65 10.77 -21.86
N VAL A 15 1.75 10.70 -22.61
CA VAL A 15 2.98 10.10 -22.14
C VAL A 15 3.47 10.92 -20.96
N VAL A 16 3.31 10.41 -19.75
CA VAL A 16 3.88 11.02 -18.54
C VAL A 16 5.39 10.89 -18.62
N ILE A 17 6.05 11.93 -19.09
CA ILE A 17 7.51 12.02 -19.10
C ILE A 17 7.96 12.20 -17.66
N MET A 18 8.45 11.11 -17.04
CA MET A 18 9.22 11.22 -15.80
C MET A 18 10.50 12.00 -16.10
N LYS A 19 10.57 13.25 -15.68
CA LYS A 19 11.82 14.00 -15.71
C LYS A 19 12.77 13.37 -14.68
N ARG A 20 13.72 12.57 -15.13
CA ARG A 20 14.87 12.17 -14.32
C ARG A 20 15.76 13.40 -14.16
N THR A 21 15.74 13.99 -12.97
CA THR A 21 16.77 14.94 -12.55
C THR A 21 18.02 14.18 -12.10
N GLN A 22 19.17 14.86 -12.04
CA GLN A 22 20.48 14.28 -11.66
C GLN A 22 20.49 13.48 -10.34
N ASP A 23 19.45 13.65 -9.51
CA ASP A 23 19.35 13.06 -8.16
C ASP A 23 18.49 11.78 -8.08
N ASN A 24 18.13 11.14 -9.19
CA ASN A 24 17.24 9.95 -9.23
C ASN A 24 15.88 10.13 -8.49
N LEU A 25 15.38 11.37 -8.40
CA LEU A 25 14.11 11.66 -7.77
C LEU A 25 12.96 11.39 -8.73
N VAL A 26 11.87 10.81 -8.23
CA VAL A 26 10.63 10.65 -8.99
C VAL A 26 9.77 11.89 -8.76
N LEU A 27 9.71 12.74 -9.77
CA LEU A 27 8.91 13.96 -9.75
C LEU A 27 7.71 13.80 -10.69
N THR A 28 6.54 14.25 -10.23
CA THR A 28 5.32 14.29 -11.02
C THR A 28 4.68 15.68 -10.91
N GLN A 29 3.66 15.92 -11.71
CA GLN A 29 2.80 17.10 -11.54
C GLN A 29 1.97 16.97 -10.25
N LYS A 30 1.46 18.10 -9.73
CA LYS A 30 0.58 18.11 -8.54
C LYS A 30 -0.67 17.24 -8.71
N HIS A 31 -1.22 17.17 -9.91
CA HIS A 31 -2.29 16.25 -10.27
C HIS A 31 -1.69 15.11 -11.11
N PRO A 32 -1.39 13.97 -10.50
CA PRO A 32 -0.67 12.93 -11.18
C PRO A 32 -1.59 12.20 -12.18
N ALA A 33 -1.18 12.17 -13.43
CA ALA A 33 -1.81 11.33 -14.45
C ALA A 33 -1.64 9.82 -14.14
N TRP A 34 -0.84 9.46 -13.14
CA TRP A 34 -0.69 8.10 -12.67
C TRP A 34 -1.93 7.58 -11.94
N LEU A 35 -2.64 8.48 -11.24
CA LEU A 35 -3.94 8.21 -10.68
C LEU A 35 -4.97 8.66 -11.72
N ASP A 36 -5.41 7.78 -12.54
CA ASP A 36 -6.57 8.10 -13.39
C ASP A 36 -7.79 8.26 -12.49
N ALA A 37 -8.47 9.40 -12.62
CA ALA A 37 -9.42 9.87 -11.61
C ALA A 37 -10.77 9.15 -11.62
N GLU A 38 -10.88 7.99 -12.21
CA GLU A 38 -12.12 7.23 -12.21
C GLU A 38 -12.28 6.51 -10.86
N ILE A 39 -13.24 6.97 -10.07
CA ILE A 39 -13.64 6.30 -8.82
C ILE A 39 -14.92 5.54 -9.13
N SER A 40 -14.87 4.23 -9.03
CA SER A 40 -16.08 3.40 -9.13
C SER A 40 -17.06 3.72 -8.01
N ASN A 41 -18.31 4.03 -8.35
CA ASN A 41 -19.36 4.30 -7.37
C ASN A 41 -19.64 3.09 -6.44
N SER A 42 -19.37 1.87 -6.90
CA SER A 42 -19.49 0.65 -6.09
C SER A 42 -18.49 0.58 -4.92
N ALA A 43 -17.45 1.42 -4.94
CA ALA A 43 -16.46 1.48 -3.86
C ALA A 43 -16.99 2.16 -2.58
N PHE A 44 -18.07 2.94 -2.65
CA PHE A 44 -18.62 3.66 -1.50
C PHE A 44 -19.54 2.75 -0.68
N ASN A 45 -18.96 2.10 0.32
CA ASN A 45 -19.65 1.20 1.23
C ASN A 45 -19.06 1.26 2.65
N GLU A 46 -19.58 0.45 3.57
CA GLU A 46 -19.11 0.37 4.95
C GLU A 46 -17.63 -0.02 5.05
N ASP A 47 -17.13 -0.88 4.16
CA ASP A 47 -15.73 -1.29 4.11
C ASP A 47 -14.80 -0.09 3.86
N LEU A 48 -15.17 0.80 2.93
CA LEU A 48 -14.41 2.02 2.66
C LEU A 48 -14.36 2.92 3.89
N PHE A 49 -15.50 3.07 4.58
CA PHE A 49 -15.54 3.84 5.82
C PHE A 49 -14.62 3.25 6.88
N GLN A 50 -14.63 1.94 7.06
CA GLN A 50 -13.74 1.23 7.97
C GLN A 50 -12.27 1.43 7.62
N ILE A 51 -11.92 1.37 6.33
CA ILE A 51 -10.55 1.61 5.82
C ILE A 51 -10.12 3.04 6.15
N ILE A 52 -10.93 4.04 5.81
CA ILE A 52 -10.61 5.44 6.09
C ILE A 52 -10.48 5.66 7.61
N LEU A 53 -11.43 5.19 8.40
CA LEU A 53 -11.44 5.33 9.84
C LEU A 53 -10.16 4.74 10.47
N PHE A 54 -9.79 3.54 10.05
CA PHE A 54 -8.58 2.92 10.58
C PHE A 54 -7.32 3.64 10.11
N TYR A 55 -7.07 3.74 8.80
CA TYR A 55 -5.78 4.23 8.31
C TYR A 55 -5.56 5.72 8.62
N VAL A 56 -6.60 6.54 8.56
CA VAL A 56 -6.47 7.99 8.81
C VAL A 56 -6.49 8.32 10.31
N ILE A 57 -7.32 7.62 11.11
CA ILE A 57 -7.57 7.99 12.50
C ILE A 57 -6.83 7.05 13.47
N TYR A 58 -6.93 5.72 13.28
CA TYR A 58 -6.57 4.71 14.28
C TYR A 58 -5.31 3.92 13.96
N SER A 59 -4.70 4.11 12.78
CA SER A 59 -3.51 3.34 12.41
C SER A 59 -2.37 3.54 13.42
N PRO A 60 -1.51 2.53 13.61
CA PRO A 60 -0.39 2.60 14.54
C PRO A 60 0.78 3.46 14.00
N CYS A 61 0.44 4.69 13.63
CA CYS A 61 1.36 5.72 13.14
C CYS A 61 1.32 6.92 14.09
N PRO A 62 1.91 6.84 15.30
CA PRO A 62 1.67 7.80 16.39
C PRO A 62 2.02 9.24 16.03
N LYS A 63 2.95 9.46 15.12
CA LYS A 63 3.31 10.81 14.65
C LYS A 63 2.30 11.42 13.67
N TYR A 64 1.46 10.60 13.08
CA TYR A 64 0.63 10.99 11.93
C TYR A 64 -0.84 10.70 12.11
N SER A 65 -1.21 9.70 12.91
CA SER A 65 -2.61 9.40 13.17
C SER A 65 -3.20 10.39 14.18
N THR A 66 -4.46 10.74 13.99
CA THR A 66 -5.16 11.70 14.87
C THR A 66 -5.23 11.23 16.31
N GLN A 67 -5.31 9.92 16.54
CA GLN A 67 -5.38 9.33 17.87
C GLN A 67 -4.02 8.99 18.49
N GLY A 68 -2.91 9.15 17.74
CA GLY A 68 -1.57 8.85 18.25
C GLY A 68 -1.38 7.41 18.71
N ARG A 69 -2.16 6.45 18.15
CA ARG A 69 -2.07 5.05 18.54
C ARG A 69 -0.72 4.44 18.15
N THR A 70 -0.27 3.48 18.95
CA THR A 70 0.94 2.71 18.70
C THR A 70 0.60 1.24 18.48
N LEU A 71 1.58 0.43 18.07
CA LEU A 71 1.41 -1.02 18.05
C LEU A 71 1.08 -1.59 19.45
N GLN A 72 1.66 -1.01 20.52
CA GLN A 72 1.36 -1.41 21.90
C GLN A 72 -0.10 -1.19 22.29
N TYR A 73 -0.74 -0.13 21.78
CA TYR A 73 -2.18 0.08 21.97
C TYR A 73 -2.99 -1.16 21.53
N TYR A 74 -2.56 -1.80 20.45
CA TYR A 74 -3.14 -3.03 19.93
C TYR A 74 -2.50 -4.30 20.50
N LYS A 75 -1.78 -4.19 21.62
CA LYS A 75 -1.07 -5.29 22.30
C LYS A 75 0.09 -5.92 21.49
N TRP A 76 0.48 -5.33 20.39
CA TRP A 76 1.66 -5.73 19.66
C TRP A 76 2.91 -5.13 20.28
N ASN A 77 4.04 -5.84 20.15
CA ASN A 77 5.32 -5.34 20.63
C ASN A 77 5.86 -4.25 19.67
N ASP A 78 6.17 -3.06 20.21
CA ASP A 78 6.78 -1.97 19.43
C ASP A 78 8.27 -2.16 19.15
N LYS A 79 8.86 -3.27 19.62
CA LYS A 79 10.28 -3.52 19.35
C LYS A 79 10.56 -3.54 17.86
N PRO A 80 11.81 -3.19 17.46
CA PRO A 80 12.20 -3.19 16.07
C PRO A 80 11.82 -4.49 15.36
N TRP A 81 11.51 -4.40 14.10
CA TRP A 81 10.97 -5.47 13.27
C TRP A 81 11.73 -6.81 13.33
N LYS A 82 13.02 -6.76 13.61
CA LYS A 82 13.84 -7.97 13.81
C LYS A 82 13.32 -8.90 14.91
N THR A 83 12.63 -8.34 15.89
CA THR A 83 12.07 -9.07 17.04
C THR A 83 10.57 -9.33 16.93
N ASN A 84 9.88 -8.67 15.99
CA ASN A 84 8.43 -8.86 15.76
C ASN A 84 8.15 -9.61 14.45
N ARG A 85 8.87 -10.72 14.27
CA ARG A 85 8.75 -11.56 13.06
C ARG A 85 7.32 -12.06 12.86
N TYR A 86 6.63 -12.36 13.95
CA TYR A 86 5.28 -12.88 13.92
C TYR A 86 4.28 -11.89 13.28
N LEU A 87 4.30 -10.61 13.67
CA LEU A 87 3.45 -9.60 13.05
C LEU A 87 3.76 -9.46 11.55
N LYS A 88 5.04 -9.47 11.20
CA LYS A 88 5.46 -9.42 9.80
C LYS A 88 4.90 -10.59 9.00
N ASP A 89 5.01 -11.80 9.51
CA ASP A 89 4.52 -13.00 8.84
C ASP A 89 2.99 -12.97 8.69
N LYS A 90 2.27 -12.47 9.70
CA LYS A 90 0.81 -12.29 9.63
C LYS A 90 0.40 -11.24 8.58
N LEU A 91 1.06 -10.08 8.54
CA LEU A 91 0.75 -9.02 7.58
C LEU A 91 1.13 -9.41 6.15
N ASN A 92 2.28 -10.08 5.97
CA ASN A 92 2.68 -10.58 4.67
C ASN A 92 1.66 -11.58 4.12
N GLY A 93 1.16 -12.50 4.95
CA GLY A 93 0.30 -13.59 4.48
C GLY A 93 0.94 -14.31 3.29
N ASP A 94 0.12 -14.74 2.35
CA ASP A 94 0.59 -15.39 1.13
C ASP A 94 1.00 -14.41 0.03
N LEU A 95 0.53 -13.15 0.10
CA LEU A 95 0.75 -12.12 -0.92
C LEU A 95 2.21 -11.72 -1.09
N PHE A 96 2.94 -11.64 0.04
CA PHE A 96 4.32 -11.13 0.04
C PHE A 96 5.32 -12.16 0.58
N ARG A 97 4.95 -13.45 0.59
CA ARG A 97 5.88 -14.52 0.96
C ARG A 97 6.89 -14.79 -0.16
N GLY A 98 8.12 -15.07 0.25
CA GLY A 98 9.18 -15.46 -0.67
C GLY A 98 9.89 -14.28 -1.35
N LYS A 99 10.36 -14.51 -2.57
CA LYS A 99 11.07 -13.50 -3.40
C LYS A 99 10.09 -12.54 -4.06
N ASN A 100 9.12 -12.00 -3.33
CA ASN A 100 8.12 -11.14 -3.93
C ASN A 100 8.77 -9.85 -4.44
N LYS A 101 8.88 -9.74 -5.76
CA LYS A 101 9.42 -8.57 -6.44
C LYS A 101 8.54 -7.33 -6.27
N TYR A 102 7.33 -7.49 -5.78
CA TYR A 102 6.31 -6.45 -5.73
C TYR A 102 6.18 -5.74 -4.37
N PHE A 103 6.86 -6.20 -3.32
CA PHE A 103 6.96 -5.48 -2.05
C PHE A 103 8.37 -4.93 -1.86
N ARG A 104 8.50 -3.59 -1.93
CA ARG A 104 9.81 -2.92 -1.86
C ARG A 104 9.77 -1.72 -0.94
N ALA A 105 10.41 -1.86 0.22
CA ALA A 105 10.75 -0.75 1.09
C ALA A 105 12.20 -0.34 0.84
N VAL A 106 12.46 0.93 0.58
CA VAL A 106 13.80 1.47 0.37
C VAL A 106 14.13 2.53 1.40
N SER A 107 15.37 2.58 1.85
CA SER A 107 15.80 3.54 2.89
C SER A 107 16.23 4.90 2.33
N GLN A 108 16.50 4.98 1.03
CA GLN A 108 16.96 6.19 0.36
C GLN A 108 16.05 6.56 -0.80
N ILE A 109 15.73 7.84 -0.90
CA ILE A 109 14.84 8.36 -1.94
C ILE A 109 15.38 8.15 -3.36
N SER A 110 16.69 8.15 -3.52
CA SER A 110 17.38 7.87 -4.78
C SER A 110 17.14 6.45 -5.31
N GLN A 111 16.74 5.53 -4.45
CA GLN A 111 16.44 4.14 -4.80
C GLN A 111 14.99 3.94 -5.28
N LEU A 112 14.12 4.93 -5.10
CA LEU A 112 12.69 4.80 -5.40
C LEU A 112 12.42 4.59 -6.89
N ALA A 113 13.10 5.31 -7.77
CA ALA A 113 12.91 5.17 -9.22
C ALA A 113 13.14 3.73 -9.67
N GLU A 114 14.24 3.13 -9.24
CA GLU A 114 14.56 1.74 -9.54
C GLU A 114 13.58 0.77 -8.84
N SER A 115 13.13 1.11 -7.64
CA SER A 115 12.13 0.32 -6.91
C SER A 115 10.79 0.30 -7.65
N PHE A 116 10.32 1.45 -8.16
CA PHE A 116 9.10 1.52 -8.97
C PHE A 116 9.26 0.71 -10.25
N ARG A 117 10.41 0.81 -10.93
CA ARG A 117 10.69 0.01 -12.12
C ARG A 117 10.61 -1.49 -11.85
N LYS A 118 11.27 -1.96 -10.78
CA LYS A 118 11.27 -3.38 -10.38
C LYS A 118 9.91 -3.89 -9.92
N SER A 119 9.06 -3.01 -9.41
CA SER A 119 7.69 -3.34 -9.00
C SER A 119 6.65 -3.04 -10.08
N GLU A 120 7.10 -2.62 -11.27
CA GLU A 120 6.24 -2.27 -12.39
C GLU A 120 5.21 -1.17 -12.04
N LEU A 121 5.66 -0.21 -11.23
CA LEU A 121 4.87 0.95 -10.77
C LEU A 121 5.31 2.27 -11.45
N GLU A 122 6.16 2.20 -12.51
CA GLU A 122 6.59 3.38 -13.26
C GLU A 122 5.51 3.91 -14.20
N LYS A 123 4.87 3.00 -14.93
CA LYS A 123 3.92 3.31 -15.99
C LYS A 123 2.52 3.46 -15.43
N CYS A 124 1.68 4.14 -16.20
CA CYS A 124 0.28 4.27 -15.91
C CYS A 124 -0.35 2.89 -15.65
N PHE A 125 -1.17 2.85 -14.66
CA PHE A 125 -1.69 1.71 -13.94
C PHE A 125 -2.51 0.68 -14.73
N TYR A 126 -2.96 1.00 -15.94
CA TYR A 126 -3.97 0.22 -16.65
C TYR A 126 -3.65 -1.25 -16.95
N SER A 127 -2.39 -1.65 -16.92
CA SER A 127 -1.98 -2.97 -17.42
C SER A 127 -1.80 -4.04 -16.35
N HIS A 128 -1.94 -3.72 -15.04
CA HIS A 128 -1.55 -4.65 -13.97
C HIS A 128 -2.51 -4.62 -12.76
N ARG A 129 -3.80 -4.46 -13.02
CA ARG A 129 -4.84 -4.31 -11.97
C ARG A 129 -4.97 -5.50 -11.02
N GLU A 130 -4.51 -6.67 -11.43
CA GLU A 130 -4.74 -7.92 -10.68
C GLU A 130 -3.71 -8.19 -9.59
N THR A 131 -2.50 -7.65 -9.71
CA THR A 131 -1.39 -7.97 -8.80
C THR A 131 -1.11 -6.83 -7.84
N GLU A 132 -1.21 -7.12 -6.55
CA GLU A 132 -0.86 -6.16 -5.50
C GLU A 132 0.63 -5.82 -5.51
N ARG A 133 0.94 -4.55 -5.41
CA ARG A 133 2.29 -4.01 -5.55
C ARG A 133 2.47 -2.82 -4.64
N VAL A 134 3.59 -2.76 -3.94
CA VAL A 134 3.95 -1.60 -3.14
C VAL A 134 5.44 -1.30 -3.28
N ALA A 135 5.77 -0.05 -3.48
CA ALA A 135 7.13 0.45 -3.41
C ALA A 135 7.13 1.82 -2.73
N PHE A 136 7.94 1.98 -1.70
CA PHE A 136 7.89 3.15 -0.86
C PHE A 136 9.22 3.44 -0.14
N LEU A 137 9.39 4.72 0.21
CA LEU A 137 10.46 5.16 1.09
C LEU A 137 10.15 4.73 2.52
N ASN A 138 11.01 3.93 3.12
CA ASN A 138 10.89 3.56 4.52
C ASN A 138 11.28 4.74 5.42
N CYS A 139 10.31 5.37 6.03
CA CYS A 139 10.47 6.55 6.88
C CYS A 139 10.39 6.25 8.39
N GLU A 140 10.15 4.99 8.76
CA GLU A 140 10.01 4.53 10.13
C GLU A 140 10.91 3.31 10.38
N ASN A 141 11.14 2.96 11.66
CA ASN A 141 11.93 1.78 12.02
C ASN A 141 11.27 0.45 11.64
N ASN A 142 9.98 0.50 11.31
CA ASN A 142 9.17 -0.63 10.90
C ASN A 142 8.58 -0.36 9.52
N GLU A 143 8.87 -1.23 8.56
CA GLU A 143 8.44 -1.04 7.16
C GLU A 143 6.90 -1.03 6.99
N TYR A 144 6.13 -1.77 7.82
CA TYR A 144 4.67 -1.72 7.74
C TYR A 144 4.09 -0.47 8.38
N ILE A 145 4.68 0.05 9.45
CA ILE A 145 4.29 1.35 9.99
C ILE A 145 4.54 2.44 8.94
N SER A 146 5.66 2.35 8.25
CA SER A 146 5.97 3.24 7.13
C SER A 146 4.96 3.11 5.99
N LEU A 147 4.58 1.88 5.62
CA LEU A 147 3.56 1.65 4.62
C LEU A 147 2.19 2.20 5.05
N PHE A 148 1.78 1.96 6.30
CA PHE A 148 0.52 2.49 6.83
C PHE A 148 0.52 4.03 6.87
N HIS A 149 1.66 4.65 7.17
CA HIS A 149 1.82 6.10 7.02
C HIS A 149 1.57 6.56 5.58
N HIS A 150 2.13 5.87 4.59
CA HIS A 150 1.92 6.22 3.18
C HIS A 150 0.46 6.02 2.74
N ILE A 151 -0.19 4.93 3.16
CA ILE A 151 -1.62 4.70 2.92
C ILE A 151 -2.44 5.83 3.55
N ARG A 152 -2.18 6.15 4.82
CA ARG A 152 -2.85 7.25 5.54
C ARG A 152 -2.74 8.56 4.77
N CYS A 153 -1.53 8.91 4.33
CA CYS A 153 -1.31 10.16 3.61
C CYS A 153 -2.02 10.17 2.25
N ALA A 154 -1.99 9.06 1.51
CA ALA A 154 -2.70 8.97 0.24
C ALA A 154 -4.22 9.18 0.42
N LEU A 155 -4.82 8.51 1.41
CA LEU A 155 -6.24 8.64 1.73
C LEU A 155 -6.59 10.06 2.20
N ALA A 156 -5.82 10.63 3.13
CA ALA A 156 -6.10 11.95 3.69
C ALA A 156 -5.93 13.10 2.68
N HIS A 157 -5.10 12.91 1.66
CA HIS A 157 -4.87 13.93 0.63
C HIS A 157 -5.61 13.66 -0.68
N GLY A 158 -6.51 12.65 -0.71
CA GLY A 158 -7.28 12.29 -1.90
C GLY A 158 -6.43 11.81 -3.08
N ARG A 159 -5.21 11.30 -2.82
CA ARG A 159 -4.32 10.75 -3.85
C ARG A 159 -4.57 9.28 -4.03
N ILE A 160 -5.80 8.95 -4.41
CA ILE A 160 -6.32 7.60 -4.59
C ILE A 160 -7.17 7.51 -5.85
N ALA A 161 -7.16 6.32 -6.47
CA ALA A 161 -8.16 5.88 -7.41
C ALA A 161 -8.65 4.50 -6.98
N MET A 162 -9.87 4.15 -7.31
CA MET A 162 -10.50 2.89 -6.93
C MET A 162 -11.16 2.25 -8.14
N TYR A 163 -10.85 0.98 -8.37
CA TYR A 163 -11.36 0.19 -9.48
C TYR A 163 -11.99 -1.09 -8.96
N GLU A 164 -13.04 -1.53 -9.61
CA GLU A 164 -13.58 -2.87 -9.38
C GLU A 164 -12.80 -3.90 -10.19
N ASP A 165 -12.36 -4.95 -9.53
CA ASP A 165 -11.79 -6.13 -10.19
C ASP A 165 -12.94 -6.94 -10.79
N ALA A 166 -12.99 -7.01 -12.12
CA ALA A 166 -14.08 -7.66 -12.86
C ALA A 166 -14.18 -9.18 -12.57
N GLU A 167 -13.08 -9.82 -12.17
CA GLU A 167 -13.06 -11.26 -11.91
C GLU A 167 -13.51 -11.61 -10.49
N ASN A 168 -13.09 -10.84 -9.51
CA ASN A 168 -13.27 -11.17 -8.09
C ASN A 168 -14.25 -10.21 -7.37
N HIS A 169 -14.77 -9.20 -8.06
CA HIS A 169 -15.61 -8.14 -7.47
C HIS A 169 -14.98 -7.45 -6.25
N ASP A 170 -13.66 -7.51 -6.13
CA ASP A 170 -12.93 -6.79 -5.11
C ASP A 170 -12.59 -5.37 -5.61
N ILE A 171 -12.42 -4.44 -4.69
CA ILE A 171 -11.99 -3.08 -5.03
C ILE A 171 -10.47 -3.00 -4.94
N ILE A 172 -9.85 -2.48 -5.98
CA ILE A 172 -8.43 -2.20 -6.05
C ILE A 172 -8.19 -0.73 -5.75
N PHE A 173 -7.40 -0.46 -4.72
CA PHE A 173 -6.94 0.87 -4.35
C PHE A 173 -5.59 1.14 -5.01
N VAL A 174 -5.54 2.18 -5.82
CA VAL A 174 -4.32 2.73 -6.38
C VAL A 174 -4.00 4.01 -5.65
N MET A 175 -2.85 4.07 -5.02
CA MET A 175 -2.52 5.13 -4.10
C MET A 175 -1.12 5.67 -4.37
N GLU A 176 -0.97 6.99 -4.25
CA GLU A 176 0.33 7.65 -4.34
C GLU A 176 0.52 8.58 -3.15
N ASN A 177 1.69 8.56 -2.53
CA ASN A 177 2.08 9.51 -1.50
C ASN A 177 3.39 10.20 -1.83
N GLY A 178 3.53 11.43 -1.37
CA GLY A 178 4.72 12.24 -1.53
C GLY A 178 4.59 13.61 -0.87
N CYS A 179 5.38 14.56 -1.31
CA CYS A 179 5.30 15.94 -0.82
C CYS A 179 5.59 16.93 -1.95
N GLU A 180 5.13 18.13 -1.78
CA GLU A 180 5.46 19.25 -2.69
C GLU A 180 6.95 19.53 -2.69
N LYS A 181 7.52 19.76 -3.88
CA LYS A 181 8.89 20.19 -4.09
C LYS A 181 8.90 21.29 -5.15
N GLY A 182 8.74 22.53 -4.74
CA GLY A 182 8.60 23.66 -5.65
C GLY A 182 7.32 23.56 -6.50
N LYS A 183 7.47 23.50 -7.81
CA LYS A 183 6.35 23.33 -8.76
C LYS A 183 5.94 21.86 -8.94
N ASP A 184 6.80 20.93 -8.55
CA ASP A 184 6.64 19.51 -8.72
C ASP A 184 6.15 18.84 -7.44
N PHE A 185 5.78 17.58 -7.56
CA PHE A 185 5.44 16.70 -6.45
C PHE A 185 6.45 15.54 -6.40
N LEU A 186 7.17 15.44 -5.27
CA LEU A 186 8.15 14.40 -5.03
C LEU A 186 7.44 13.15 -4.52
N VAL A 187 7.39 12.12 -5.36
CA VAL A 187 6.76 10.84 -5.02
C VAL A 187 7.62 10.07 -4.02
N LYS A 188 6.99 9.58 -2.96
CA LYS A 188 7.62 8.78 -1.90
C LYS A 188 7.06 7.36 -1.81
N ALA A 189 5.87 7.11 -2.35
CA ALA A 189 5.25 5.79 -2.39
C ALA A 189 4.28 5.68 -3.55
N ARG A 190 4.19 4.48 -4.12
CA ARG A 190 3.11 4.02 -5.00
C ARG A 190 2.65 2.65 -4.55
N MET A 191 1.34 2.45 -4.49
CA MET A 191 0.73 1.27 -3.92
C MET A 191 -0.49 0.87 -4.74
N VAL A 192 -0.61 -0.41 -4.99
CA VAL A 192 -1.77 -1.07 -5.58
C VAL A 192 -2.16 -2.18 -4.61
N LEU A 193 -3.28 -2.03 -3.95
CA LEU A 193 -3.72 -2.93 -2.89
C LEU A 193 -5.21 -3.24 -3.02
N ARG A 194 -5.60 -4.47 -2.73
CA ARG A 194 -7.00 -4.89 -2.68
C ARG A 194 -7.66 -4.40 -1.41
N LYS A 195 -8.94 -4.09 -1.49
CA LYS A 195 -9.80 -3.80 -0.33
C LYS A 195 -9.70 -4.92 0.72
N SER A 196 -9.80 -6.16 0.27
CA SER A 196 -9.68 -7.34 1.14
C SER A 196 -8.37 -7.40 1.90
N THR A 197 -7.25 -7.01 1.28
CA THR A 197 -5.95 -6.92 1.96
C THR A 197 -5.91 -5.81 3.00
N LEU A 198 -6.44 -4.63 2.67
CA LEU A 198 -6.50 -3.51 3.62
C LEU A 198 -7.34 -3.88 4.85
N LEU A 199 -8.52 -4.49 4.65
CA LEU A 199 -9.38 -4.96 5.74
C LEU A 199 -8.72 -6.09 6.55
N ARG A 200 -8.04 -7.01 5.91
CA ARG A 200 -7.28 -8.07 6.59
C ARG A 200 -6.19 -7.49 7.49
N TRP A 201 -5.46 -6.49 7.04
CA TRP A 201 -4.44 -5.82 7.86
C TRP A 201 -5.05 -5.09 9.05
N ILE A 202 -6.20 -4.43 8.85
CA ILE A 202 -6.96 -3.82 9.95
C ILE A 202 -7.27 -4.88 11.00
N LYS A 203 -7.86 -6.00 10.59
CA LYS A 203 -8.23 -7.09 11.49
C LYS A 203 -7.00 -7.64 12.25
N ILE A 204 -5.91 -7.93 11.55
CA ILE A 204 -4.67 -8.42 12.19
C ILE A 204 -4.19 -7.45 13.27
N ILE A 205 -4.14 -6.15 12.95
CA ILE A 205 -3.65 -5.15 13.90
C ILE A 205 -4.59 -5.03 15.10
N THR A 206 -5.90 -4.93 14.87
CA THR A 206 -6.90 -4.69 15.93
C THR A 206 -7.13 -5.90 16.82
N ASP A 207 -7.07 -7.12 16.29
CA ASP A 207 -7.20 -8.35 17.07
C ASP A 207 -6.01 -8.57 18.01
N GLY A 208 -4.86 -7.96 17.67
CA GLY A 208 -3.62 -8.15 18.43
C GLY A 208 -2.98 -9.53 18.19
N PRO A 209 -1.90 -9.83 18.91
CA PRO A 209 -1.26 -11.13 18.83
C PRO A 209 -2.20 -12.17 19.48
N GLN A 210 -2.80 -13.01 18.65
CA GLN A 210 -3.41 -14.24 19.14
C GLN A 210 -2.26 -15.09 19.68
N GLU A 211 -2.43 -15.70 20.85
CA GLU A 211 -1.43 -16.68 21.33
C GLU A 211 -1.22 -17.68 20.20
N PRO A 212 0.04 -17.95 19.80
CA PRO A 212 0.28 -19.01 18.84
C PRO A 212 -0.36 -20.27 19.41
N GLU A 213 -1.24 -20.89 18.63
CA GLU A 213 -1.70 -22.25 18.96
C GLU A 213 -0.47 -22.99 19.46
N LYS A 214 -0.51 -23.43 20.73
CA LYS A 214 0.61 -24.14 21.35
C LYS A 214 1.02 -25.20 20.35
N ASP A 215 2.25 -25.09 19.85
CA ASP A 215 2.75 -26.06 18.87
C ASP A 215 2.89 -27.41 19.58
N TYR A 216 1.77 -28.12 19.68
CA TYR A 216 1.68 -29.45 20.29
C TYR A 216 2.77 -30.39 19.80
N ARG A 217 3.22 -30.20 18.55
CA ARG A 217 4.35 -30.96 18.00
C ARG A 217 5.65 -30.64 18.71
N ARG A 218 5.86 -29.40 19.09
CA ARG A 218 7.08 -28.95 19.77
C ARG A 218 7.09 -29.39 21.24
N GLU A 219 5.93 -29.37 21.89
CA GLU A 219 5.78 -29.86 23.27
C GLU A 219 5.94 -31.39 23.33
N VAL A 220 5.32 -32.12 22.40
CA VAL A 220 5.47 -33.58 22.27
C VAL A 220 6.92 -33.95 21.94
N PHE A 221 7.57 -33.23 21.02
CA PHE A 221 8.97 -33.49 20.69
C PHE A 221 9.92 -33.19 21.85
N GLN A 222 9.68 -32.12 22.61
CA GLN A 222 10.46 -31.83 23.82
C GLN A 222 10.18 -32.79 24.95
N ALA A 223 8.97 -33.32 25.07
CA ALA A 223 8.66 -34.38 26.03
C ALA A 223 9.33 -35.70 25.67
N LEU A 224 9.44 -36.05 24.39
CA LEU A 224 10.13 -37.24 23.89
C LEU A 224 11.67 -37.15 24.06
N LEU A 225 12.25 -35.96 24.07
CA LEU A 225 13.69 -35.77 24.29
C LEU A 225 14.09 -35.78 25.77
N LYS A 226 13.14 -35.76 26.70
CA LYS A 226 13.36 -35.80 28.16
C LYS A 226 13.20 -37.17 28.78
N ASN A 227 12.80 -38.16 28.01
CA ASN A 227 12.75 -39.58 28.38
C ASN A 227 13.87 -40.36 27.64
#